data_9d355b648f07b5df379ba0d17b464365
#
_entry.id   9d355b648f07b5df379ba0d17b464365
#
_cell.length_a   1.000
_cell.length_b   1.000
_cell.length_c   1.000
_cell.angle_alpha   90.00
_cell.angle_beta   90.00
_cell.angle_gamma   90.00
#
_symmetry.space_group_name_H-M   'P 1'
#
loop_
_entity.id
_entity.type
_entity.pdbx_description
1 polymer ?
#
loop_
_entity_poly.entity_id
_entity_poly.type
_entity_poly.pdbx_seq_one_letter_code
_entity_poly.pdbx_strand_id
1 'polypeptide(L)'
;MYKRWMTFFLILIFMPIHLSIAEKIMRINSLTLSILFTLVELALFLYVGKKYDLFHIRKICLKDILKCFLSYALLFLFYILVNFLGPTQSETTQAVQSLSLSWSVLFVDLCVLAPVTEEIFMRGMLQGTVFKNTYFGLFATSLLFAYLHGPYTIPSFITYLGMG
;
A
#
# COMPACT_ATOMS: atom_id res chain seq x y z
N MET A 1 22.33 -2.28 -12.97
CA MET A 1 21.24 -2.21 -13.98
C MET A 1 20.30 -3.42 -13.89
N TYR A 2 20.79 -4.64 -13.86
CA TYR A 2 20.01 -5.89 -13.77
C TYR A 2 19.02 -5.94 -12.59
N LYS A 3 19.46 -5.64 -11.34
CA LYS A 3 18.62 -5.64 -10.12
C LYS A 3 17.36 -4.77 -10.30
N ARG A 4 17.52 -3.60 -10.90
CA ARG A 4 16.45 -2.61 -11.13
C ARG A 4 15.35 -3.16 -12.06
N TRP A 5 15.76 -3.72 -13.20
CA TRP A 5 14.81 -4.31 -14.15
C TRP A 5 14.15 -5.56 -13.60
N MET A 6 14.91 -6.40 -12.92
CA MET A 6 14.35 -7.58 -12.23
C MET A 6 13.28 -7.17 -11.21
N THR A 7 13.53 -6.15 -10.38
CA THR A 7 12.54 -5.65 -9.41
C THR A 7 11.31 -5.12 -10.12
N PHE A 8 11.46 -4.38 -11.21
CA PHE A 8 10.34 -3.86 -12.00
C PHE A 8 9.46 -5.01 -12.55
N PHE A 9 10.06 -6.04 -13.13
CA PHE A 9 9.32 -7.20 -13.62
C PHE A 9 8.66 -8.00 -12.50
N LEU A 10 9.31 -8.14 -11.34
CA LEU A 10 8.70 -8.77 -10.17
C LEU A 10 7.44 -8.02 -9.73
N ILE A 11 7.47 -6.69 -9.67
CA ILE A 11 6.29 -5.88 -9.35
C ILE A 11 5.17 -6.12 -10.35
N LEU A 12 5.46 -6.06 -11.66
CA LEU A 12 4.47 -6.26 -12.71
C LEU A 12 3.76 -7.61 -12.65
N ILE A 13 4.45 -8.65 -12.20
CA ILE A 13 3.90 -10.01 -12.13
C ILE A 13 3.22 -10.24 -10.78
N PHE A 14 3.90 -9.92 -9.68
CA PHE A 14 3.40 -10.24 -8.34
C PHE A 14 2.24 -9.35 -7.88
N MET A 15 2.23 -8.08 -8.23
CA MET A 15 1.17 -7.17 -7.78
C MET A 15 -0.23 -7.56 -8.27
N PRO A 16 -0.46 -7.87 -9.57
CA PRO A 16 -1.77 -8.35 -10.04
C PRO A 16 -2.18 -9.68 -9.42
N ILE A 17 -1.22 -10.61 -9.25
CA ILE A 17 -1.48 -11.91 -8.62
C ILE A 17 -1.89 -11.71 -7.17
N HIS A 18 -1.14 -10.90 -6.41
CA HIS A 18 -1.47 -10.55 -5.03
C HIS A 18 -2.89 -9.97 -4.91
N LEU A 19 -3.20 -8.93 -5.70
CA LEU A 19 -4.53 -8.29 -5.67
C LEU A 19 -5.66 -9.29 -5.97
N SER A 20 -5.46 -10.17 -6.96
CA SER A 20 -6.45 -11.19 -7.31
C SER A 20 -6.67 -12.22 -6.19
N ILE A 21 -5.60 -12.63 -5.49
CA ILE A 21 -5.70 -13.57 -4.37
C ILE A 21 -6.33 -12.88 -3.16
N ALA A 22 -5.90 -11.68 -2.81
CA ALA A 22 -6.44 -10.90 -1.71
C ALA A 22 -7.94 -10.68 -1.86
N GLU A 23 -8.41 -10.30 -3.06
CA GLU A 23 -9.84 -10.15 -3.36
C GLU A 23 -10.62 -11.45 -3.13
N LYS A 24 -10.10 -12.58 -3.59
CA LYS A 24 -10.76 -13.88 -3.39
C LYS A 24 -10.85 -14.25 -1.91
N ILE A 25 -9.79 -14.00 -1.13
CA ILE A 25 -9.77 -14.28 0.30
C ILE A 25 -10.77 -13.38 1.03
N MET A 26 -10.82 -12.09 0.69
CA MET A 26 -11.82 -11.16 1.23
C MET A 26 -13.25 -11.64 0.95
N ARG A 27 -13.54 -12.10 -0.27
CA ARG A 27 -14.87 -12.64 -0.63
C ARG A 27 -15.27 -13.87 0.20
N ILE A 28 -14.32 -14.68 0.64
CA ILE A 28 -14.59 -15.82 1.56
C ILE A 28 -14.95 -15.33 2.96
N ASN A 29 -14.59 -14.10 3.31
CA ASN A 29 -14.87 -13.47 4.61
C ASN A 29 -14.40 -14.31 5.81
N SER A 30 -13.22 -14.91 5.70
CA SER A 30 -12.62 -15.78 6.72
C SER A 30 -11.41 -15.11 7.37
N LEU A 31 -11.54 -14.75 8.65
CA LEU A 31 -10.46 -14.15 9.42
C LEU A 31 -9.21 -15.05 9.45
N THR A 32 -9.38 -16.35 9.58
CA THR A 32 -8.25 -17.30 9.60
C THR A 32 -7.48 -17.27 8.29
N LEU A 33 -8.19 -17.28 7.15
CA LEU A 33 -7.56 -17.21 5.83
C LEU A 33 -6.86 -15.86 5.61
N SER A 34 -7.46 -14.75 6.02
CA SER A 34 -6.84 -13.43 5.95
C SER A 34 -5.55 -13.35 6.77
N ILE A 35 -5.57 -13.85 8.01
CA ILE A 35 -4.36 -13.90 8.86
C ILE A 35 -3.28 -14.79 8.23
N LEU A 36 -3.63 -15.99 7.79
CA LEU A 36 -2.67 -16.91 7.16
C LEU A 36 -2.05 -16.30 5.90
N PHE A 37 -2.87 -15.69 5.06
CA PHE A 37 -2.41 -15.03 3.84
C PHE A 37 -1.45 -13.88 4.18
N THR A 38 -1.81 -13.01 5.14
CA THR A 38 -0.94 -11.93 5.62
C THR A 38 0.41 -12.45 6.11
N LEU A 39 0.42 -13.51 6.91
CA LEU A 39 1.67 -14.09 7.44
C LEU A 39 2.54 -14.68 6.34
N VAL A 40 1.93 -15.39 5.37
CA VAL A 40 2.66 -15.97 4.23
C VAL A 40 3.25 -14.86 3.36
N GLU A 41 2.51 -13.81 3.07
CA GLU A 41 3.00 -12.68 2.30
C GLU A 41 4.12 -11.92 3.00
N LEU A 42 3.97 -11.61 4.28
CA LEU A 42 5.03 -10.98 5.06
C LEU A 42 6.30 -11.82 5.05
N ALA A 43 6.20 -13.14 5.24
CA ALA A 43 7.34 -14.06 5.19
C ALA A 43 7.99 -14.05 3.80
N LEU A 44 7.19 -14.09 2.73
CA LEU A 44 7.67 -14.03 1.35
C LEU A 44 8.39 -12.71 1.06
N PHE A 45 7.79 -11.57 1.44
CA PHE A 45 8.40 -10.26 1.24
C PHE A 45 9.69 -10.09 2.03
N LEU A 46 9.73 -10.54 3.28
CA LEU A 46 10.96 -10.52 4.09
C LEU A 46 12.06 -11.39 3.47
N TYR A 47 11.70 -12.59 2.98
CA TYR A 47 12.64 -13.47 2.30
C TYR A 47 13.18 -12.84 1.01
N VAL A 48 12.31 -12.38 0.13
CA VAL A 48 12.69 -11.73 -1.15
C VAL A 48 13.48 -10.46 -0.88
N GLY A 49 13.01 -9.62 0.04
CA GLY A 49 13.67 -8.37 0.41
C GLY A 49 15.09 -8.59 0.93
N LYS A 50 15.29 -9.59 1.78
CA LYS A 50 16.61 -9.97 2.30
C LYS A 50 17.50 -10.59 1.21
N LYS A 51 16.96 -11.54 0.43
CA LYS A 51 17.71 -12.24 -0.62
C LYS A 51 18.22 -11.29 -1.71
N TYR A 52 17.42 -10.32 -2.09
CA TYR A 52 17.76 -9.38 -3.16
C TYR A 52 18.20 -8.01 -2.66
N ASP A 53 18.36 -7.84 -1.34
CA ASP A 53 18.78 -6.59 -0.71
C ASP A 53 17.93 -5.39 -1.21
N LEU A 54 16.59 -5.56 -1.17
CA LEU A 54 15.66 -4.56 -1.64
C LEU A 54 15.39 -3.46 -0.61
N PHE A 55 15.49 -3.81 0.66
CA PHE A 55 15.32 -2.89 1.80
C PHE A 55 16.12 -3.34 3.02
N HIS A 56 16.44 -2.39 3.88
CA HIS A 56 17.17 -2.64 5.11
C HIS A 56 16.24 -2.48 6.31
N ILE A 57 16.09 -3.56 7.08
CA ILE A 57 15.36 -3.53 8.35
C ILE A 57 16.30 -2.95 9.42
N ARG A 58 15.95 -1.80 9.97
CA ARG A 58 16.67 -1.18 11.09
C ARG A 58 15.85 -1.23 12.37
N LYS A 59 16.51 -1.09 13.51
CA LYS A 59 15.81 -0.94 14.79
C LYS A 59 14.98 0.34 14.80
N ILE A 60 13.72 0.23 15.21
CA ILE A 60 12.81 1.36 15.38
C ILE A 60 13.19 2.08 16.67
N CYS A 61 13.35 3.39 16.61
CA CYS A 61 13.56 4.22 17.79
C CYS A 61 12.32 5.09 18.09
N LEU A 62 12.26 5.66 19.30
CA LEU A 62 11.14 6.52 19.71
C LEU A 62 10.92 7.69 18.74
N LYS A 63 12.00 8.26 18.19
CA LYS A 63 11.91 9.33 17.19
C LYS A 63 11.19 8.89 15.92
N ASP A 64 11.36 7.63 15.49
CA ASP A 64 10.67 7.09 14.32
C ASP A 64 9.16 6.95 14.60
N ILE A 65 8.80 6.50 15.80
CA ILE A 65 7.40 6.42 16.25
C ILE A 65 6.76 7.81 16.26
N LEU A 66 7.42 8.80 16.85
CA LEU A 66 6.92 10.19 16.86
C LEU A 66 6.75 10.77 15.46
N LYS A 67 7.69 10.50 14.54
CA LYS A 67 7.56 10.90 13.14
C LYS A 67 6.35 10.25 12.46
N CYS A 68 6.12 8.96 12.72
CA CYS A 68 4.94 8.26 12.19
C CYS A 68 3.64 8.91 12.69
N PHE A 69 3.54 9.20 14.01
CA PHE A 69 2.38 9.89 14.56
C PHE A 69 2.16 11.27 13.94
N LEU A 70 3.22 12.06 13.81
CA LEU A 70 3.16 13.39 13.19
C LEU A 70 2.72 13.30 11.73
N SER A 71 3.32 12.38 10.97
CA SER A 71 2.96 12.16 9.56
C SER A 71 1.50 11.74 9.42
N TYR A 72 1.03 10.85 10.29
CA TYR A 72 -0.36 10.42 10.30
C TYR A 72 -1.33 11.56 10.65
N ALA A 73 -0.98 12.40 11.63
CA ALA A 73 -1.77 13.57 11.98
C ALA A 73 -1.85 14.58 10.83
N LEU A 74 -0.74 14.80 10.12
CA LEU A 74 -0.69 15.67 8.94
C LEU A 74 -1.53 15.09 7.78
N LEU A 75 -1.45 13.79 7.52
CA LEU A 75 -2.28 13.13 6.51
C LEU A 75 -3.77 13.21 6.86
N PHE A 76 -4.11 13.04 8.13
CA PHE A 76 -5.49 13.15 8.58
C PHE A 76 -6.02 14.59 8.42
N LEU A 77 -5.23 15.60 8.78
CA LEU A 77 -5.57 17.00 8.54
C LEU A 77 -5.74 17.29 7.04
N PHE A 78 -4.83 16.80 6.23
CA PHE A 78 -4.90 16.91 4.78
C PHE A 78 -6.19 16.26 4.22
N TYR A 79 -6.53 15.06 4.67
CA TYR A 79 -7.77 14.39 4.30
C TYR A 79 -9.01 15.22 4.66
N ILE A 80 -9.05 15.80 5.87
CA ILE A 80 -10.14 16.70 6.27
C ILE A 80 -10.23 17.89 5.31
N LEU A 81 -9.11 18.55 5.02
CA LEU A 81 -9.08 19.70 4.10
C LEU A 81 -9.57 19.35 2.70
N VAL A 82 -9.15 18.20 2.17
CA VAL A 82 -9.60 17.76 0.84
C VAL A 82 -11.09 17.44 0.81
N ASN A 83 -11.67 16.91 1.90
CA ASN A 83 -13.10 16.65 1.99
C ASN A 83 -13.96 17.94 1.91
N PHE A 84 -13.41 19.10 2.25
CA PHE A 84 -14.10 20.38 1.99
C PHE A 84 -14.24 20.72 0.50
N LEU A 85 -13.37 20.13 -0.36
CA LEU A 85 -13.45 20.30 -1.82
C LEU A 85 -14.53 19.41 -2.46
N GLY A 86 -15.00 18.39 -1.75
CA GLY A 86 -16.05 17.48 -2.21
C GLY A 86 -15.82 16.04 -1.75
N PRO A 87 -16.75 15.13 -2.06
CA PRO A 87 -16.70 13.75 -1.60
C PRO A 87 -15.53 13.00 -2.22
N THR A 88 -14.84 12.22 -1.39
CA THR A 88 -13.78 11.30 -1.80
C THR A 88 -14.38 9.93 -2.12
N GLN A 89 -14.43 9.58 -3.40
CA GLN A 89 -14.94 8.30 -3.90
C GLN A 89 -13.92 7.63 -4.81
N SER A 90 -13.76 6.32 -4.68
CA SER A 90 -12.88 5.52 -5.52
C SER A 90 -13.45 4.12 -5.76
N GLU A 91 -12.96 3.44 -6.79
CA GLU A 91 -13.29 2.03 -7.05
C GLU A 91 -12.98 1.14 -5.85
N THR A 92 -11.81 1.32 -5.24
CA THR A 92 -11.40 0.57 -4.06
C THR A 92 -12.39 0.74 -2.91
N THR A 93 -12.82 1.97 -2.61
CA THR A 93 -13.78 2.24 -1.54
C THR A 93 -15.13 1.58 -1.84
N GLN A 94 -15.62 1.68 -3.06
CA GLN A 94 -16.89 1.07 -3.47
C GLN A 94 -16.81 -0.46 -3.45
N ALA A 95 -15.71 -1.03 -3.93
CA ALA A 95 -15.48 -2.48 -3.89
C ALA A 95 -15.55 -3.00 -2.45
N VAL A 96 -14.84 -2.37 -1.51
CA VAL A 96 -14.87 -2.75 -0.09
C VAL A 96 -16.26 -2.61 0.51
N GLN A 97 -16.98 -1.52 0.22
CA GLN A 97 -18.34 -1.30 0.72
C GLN A 97 -19.35 -2.30 0.17
N SER A 98 -19.14 -2.80 -1.05
CA SER A 98 -20.00 -3.81 -1.67
C SER A 98 -19.85 -5.21 -1.04
N LEU A 99 -18.76 -5.46 -0.32
CA LEU A 99 -18.46 -6.71 0.36
C LEU A 99 -19.04 -6.67 1.78
N SER A 100 -19.94 -7.59 2.11
CA SER A 100 -20.49 -7.73 3.49
C SER A 100 -19.46 -8.35 4.43
N LEU A 101 -18.33 -7.69 4.63
CA LEU A 101 -17.22 -8.23 5.42
C LEU A 101 -17.42 -8.04 6.92
N SER A 102 -16.91 -9.00 7.70
CA SER A 102 -16.82 -8.84 9.15
C SER A 102 -15.76 -7.77 9.50
N TRP A 103 -15.98 -7.04 10.58
CA TRP A 103 -15.06 -6.00 11.06
C TRP A 103 -13.63 -6.52 11.30
N SER A 104 -13.49 -7.77 11.74
CA SER A 104 -12.20 -8.40 11.97
C SER A 104 -11.43 -8.67 10.67
N VAL A 105 -12.12 -9.10 9.61
CA VAL A 105 -11.52 -9.29 8.29
C VAL A 105 -11.12 -7.93 7.70
N LEU A 106 -12.02 -6.94 7.75
CA LEU A 106 -11.71 -5.57 7.31
C LEU A 106 -10.48 -5.00 8.02
N PHE A 107 -10.38 -5.21 9.33
CA PHE A 107 -9.22 -4.72 10.09
C PHE A 107 -7.91 -5.37 9.62
N VAL A 108 -7.89 -6.71 9.48
CA VAL A 108 -6.68 -7.42 9.03
C VAL A 108 -6.30 -7.02 7.62
N ASP A 109 -7.25 -6.99 6.69
CA ASP A 109 -6.96 -6.75 5.29
C ASP A 109 -6.65 -5.27 4.99
N LEU A 110 -7.42 -4.33 5.56
CA LEU A 110 -7.26 -2.90 5.25
C LEU A 110 -6.29 -2.16 6.18
N CYS A 111 -6.14 -2.59 7.44
CA CYS A 111 -5.25 -1.90 8.39
C CYS A 111 -3.88 -2.57 8.54
N VAL A 112 -3.72 -3.81 8.10
CA VAL A 112 -2.45 -4.53 8.22
C VAL A 112 -1.93 -4.96 6.85
N LEU A 113 -2.67 -5.79 6.12
CA LEU A 113 -2.18 -6.39 4.88
C LEU A 113 -1.96 -5.34 3.78
N ALA A 114 -2.99 -4.58 3.44
CA ALA A 114 -2.91 -3.60 2.35
C ALA A 114 -1.81 -2.55 2.60
N PRO A 115 -1.74 -1.84 3.75
CA PRO A 115 -0.70 -0.84 3.98
C PRO A 115 0.72 -1.42 3.94
N VAL A 116 0.93 -2.61 4.51
CA VAL A 116 2.26 -3.23 4.50
C VAL A 116 2.67 -3.62 3.08
N THR A 117 1.76 -4.20 2.31
CA THR A 117 2.00 -4.60 0.93
C THR A 117 2.27 -3.39 0.04
N GLU A 118 1.43 -2.36 0.14
CA GLU A 118 1.59 -1.11 -0.58
C GLU A 118 2.93 -0.45 -0.30
N GLU A 119 3.33 -0.37 0.98
CA GLU A 119 4.60 0.23 1.36
C GLU A 119 5.79 -0.56 0.82
N ILE A 120 5.74 -1.89 0.84
CA ILE A 120 6.80 -2.73 0.27
C ILE A 120 6.90 -2.51 -1.24
N PHE A 121 5.77 -2.55 -1.97
CA PHE A 121 5.77 -2.37 -3.42
C PHE A 121 6.13 -0.95 -3.83
N MET A 122 5.46 0.06 -3.27
CA MET A 122 5.62 1.44 -3.71
C MET A 122 6.92 2.06 -3.20
N ARG A 123 7.20 1.93 -1.89
CA ARG A 123 8.38 2.56 -1.29
C ARG A 123 9.61 1.68 -1.37
N GLY A 124 9.51 0.42 -0.98
CA GLY A 124 10.65 -0.49 -0.95
C GLY A 124 11.14 -0.83 -2.36
N MET A 125 10.26 -1.35 -3.19
CA MET A 125 10.66 -1.89 -4.49
C MET A 125 10.66 -0.80 -5.58
N LEU A 126 9.56 -0.10 -5.78
CA LEU A 126 9.45 0.84 -6.90
C LEU A 126 10.30 2.09 -6.65
N GLN A 127 10.02 2.84 -5.59
CA GLN A 127 10.74 4.07 -5.26
C GLN A 127 12.20 3.79 -4.88
N GLY A 128 12.45 2.84 -3.98
CA GLY A 128 13.79 2.54 -3.47
C GLY A 128 14.69 1.92 -4.52
N THR A 129 14.25 0.86 -5.19
CA THR A 129 15.10 0.09 -6.11
C THR A 129 15.03 0.58 -7.55
N VAL A 130 13.82 0.84 -8.09
CA VAL A 130 13.65 1.27 -9.48
C VAL A 130 14.05 2.73 -9.66
N PHE A 131 13.52 3.63 -8.85
CA PHE A 131 13.76 5.07 -8.96
C PHE A 131 14.91 5.57 -8.08
N LYS A 132 15.56 4.72 -7.28
CA LYS A 132 16.72 5.06 -6.43
C LYS A 132 16.47 6.24 -5.49
N ASN A 133 15.29 6.33 -4.92
CA ASN A 133 14.87 7.41 -3.99
C ASN A 133 15.01 8.83 -4.57
N THR A 134 14.79 9.00 -5.88
CA THR A 134 14.78 10.34 -6.50
C THR A 134 13.46 11.05 -6.24
N TYR A 135 13.45 12.40 -6.28
CA TYR A 135 12.20 13.19 -6.21
C TYR A 135 11.24 12.87 -7.35
N PHE A 136 11.77 12.61 -8.55
CA PHE A 136 10.97 12.16 -9.67
C PHE A 136 10.30 10.80 -9.35
N GLY A 137 11.04 9.89 -8.73
CA GLY A 137 10.52 8.60 -8.30
C GLY A 137 9.41 8.73 -7.26
N LEU A 138 9.57 9.62 -6.29
CA LEU A 138 8.54 9.91 -5.31
C LEU A 138 7.25 10.37 -5.99
N PHE A 139 7.34 11.37 -6.88
CA PHE A 139 6.18 11.87 -7.61
C PHE A 139 5.54 10.81 -8.50
N ALA A 140 6.35 10.04 -9.24
CA ALA A 140 5.86 8.98 -10.13
C ALA A 140 5.16 7.85 -9.35
N THR A 141 5.69 7.45 -8.20
CA THR A 141 5.06 6.42 -7.34
C THR A 141 3.78 6.92 -6.69
N SER A 142 3.72 8.19 -6.27
CA SER A 142 2.49 8.80 -5.73
C SER A 142 1.40 8.91 -6.80
N LEU A 143 1.75 9.29 -8.03
CA LEU A 143 0.80 9.30 -9.15
C LEU A 143 0.27 7.89 -9.46
N LEU A 144 1.16 6.91 -9.51
CA LEU A 144 0.78 5.52 -9.75
C LEU A 144 -0.12 4.99 -8.63
N PHE A 145 0.22 5.28 -7.39
CA PHE A 145 -0.59 4.92 -6.23
C PHE A 145 -2.00 5.50 -6.33
N ALA A 146 -2.12 6.80 -6.62
CA ALA A 146 -3.42 7.44 -6.81
C ALA A 146 -4.21 6.79 -7.95
N TYR A 147 -3.56 6.53 -9.08
CA TYR A 147 -4.21 5.92 -10.24
C TYR A 147 -4.73 4.50 -9.95
N LEU A 148 -3.94 3.67 -9.26
CA LEU A 148 -4.31 2.29 -8.92
C LEU A 148 -5.52 2.19 -7.97
N HIS A 149 -5.83 3.26 -7.23
CA HIS A 149 -7.02 3.32 -6.36
C HIS A 149 -8.32 3.69 -7.11
N GLY A 150 -8.25 3.94 -8.42
CA GLY A 150 -9.41 4.25 -9.25
C GLY A 150 -10.23 5.44 -8.74
N PRO A 151 -9.64 6.65 -8.58
CA PRO A 151 -10.36 7.80 -8.05
C PRO A 151 -11.42 8.30 -9.03
N TYR A 152 -12.66 8.47 -8.60
CA TYR A 152 -13.75 9.02 -9.42
C TYR A 152 -13.83 10.55 -9.36
N THR A 153 -13.26 11.16 -8.33
CA THR A 153 -13.34 12.61 -8.09
C THR A 153 -11.96 13.21 -7.94
N ILE A 154 -11.83 14.51 -8.22
CA ILE A 154 -10.58 15.26 -8.00
C ILE A 154 -10.17 15.21 -6.53
N PRO A 155 -11.06 15.41 -5.52
CA PRO A 155 -10.70 15.24 -4.12
C PRO A 155 -10.15 13.84 -3.81
N SER A 156 -10.74 12.78 -4.35
CA SER A 156 -10.26 11.42 -4.21
C SER A 156 -8.84 11.25 -4.78
N PHE A 157 -8.62 11.76 -6.00
CA PHE A 157 -7.29 11.72 -6.63
C PHE A 157 -6.24 12.43 -5.78
N ILE A 158 -6.54 13.65 -5.29
CA ILE A 158 -5.64 14.45 -4.46
C ILE A 158 -5.34 13.71 -3.14
N THR A 159 -6.36 13.08 -2.52
CA THR A 159 -6.19 12.29 -1.29
C THR A 159 -5.19 11.15 -1.50
N TYR A 160 -5.39 10.30 -2.52
CA TYR A 160 -4.49 9.20 -2.80
C TYR A 160 -3.10 9.65 -3.26
N LEU A 161 -3.00 10.78 -3.98
CA LEU A 161 -1.72 11.38 -4.34
C LEU A 161 -0.93 11.81 -3.10
N GLY A 162 -1.60 12.35 -2.09
CA GLY A 162 -0.98 12.74 -0.83
C GLY A 162 -0.59 11.56 0.07
N MET A 163 -1.29 10.42 -0.05
CA MET A 163 -0.94 9.17 0.64
C MET A 163 0.20 8.41 -0.06
N GLY A 164 0.29 8.51 -1.38
CA GLY A 164 1.31 7.89 -2.24
C GLY A 164 2.63 8.62 -2.20
#